data_a55a4fa34b669cd556551112bbb14c37
#
_entry.id   a55a4fa34b669cd556551112bbb14c37
#
_cell.length_a   1.000
_cell.length_b   1.000
_cell.length_c   1.000
_cell.angle_alpha   90.00
_cell.angle_beta   90.00
_cell.angle_gamma   90.00
#
_symmetry.space_group_name_H-M   'P 1'
#
loop_
_entity.id
_entity.type
_entity.pdbx_description
1 polymer ?
#
loop_
_entity_poly.entity_id
_entity_poly.type
_entity_poly.pdbx_seq_one_letter_code
_entity_poly.pdbx_strand_id
1 'polypeptide(L)'
;MIADLQCVVLDCSAPRELAAFYRAVLGGEVDRPDRRWALDGAWSTLHTPGGLVLCFQGVSGHRPPTWPDPERPQQFHLDFGVPDLDAAQEQVLALGATLLEEGDPARGWRVYADPAGHPFCLIGH
;
A
#
# COMPACT_ATOMS: atom_id res chain seq x y z
N MET A 1 -6.08 -24.16 14.44
CA MET A 1 -6.43 -22.99 13.59
C MET A 1 -7.61 -23.32 12.69
N ILE A 2 -8.37 -22.31 12.28
CA ILE A 2 -9.56 -22.50 11.44
C ILE A 2 -9.26 -22.09 9.99
N ALA A 3 -8.38 -21.09 9.78
CA ALA A 3 -8.12 -20.51 8.46
C ALA A 3 -6.71 -19.99 8.35
N ASP A 4 -6.25 -19.78 7.11
CA ASP A 4 -4.98 -19.11 6.80
C ASP A 4 -5.28 -17.74 6.22
N LEU A 5 -4.44 -16.75 6.52
CA LEU A 5 -4.50 -15.47 5.83
C LEU A 5 -3.98 -15.65 4.40
N GLN A 6 -4.84 -15.43 3.41
CA GLN A 6 -4.46 -15.59 2.00
C GLN A 6 -3.82 -14.32 1.43
N CYS A 7 -4.42 -13.17 1.70
CA CYS A 7 -3.92 -11.90 1.20
C CYS A 7 -4.56 -10.74 1.96
N VAL A 8 -4.03 -9.54 1.72
CA VAL A 8 -4.66 -8.28 2.13
C VAL A 8 -5.11 -7.59 0.84
N VAL A 9 -6.36 -7.15 0.79
CA VAL A 9 -6.93 -6.52 -0.40
C VAL A 9 -7.08 -5.02 -0.20
N LEU A 10 -6.57 -4.24 -1.14
CA LEU A 10 -6.72 -2.79 -1.20
C LEU A 10 -7.60 -2.43 -2.40
N ASP A 11 -8.68 -1.70 -2.13
CA ASP A 11 -9.55 -1.21 -3.20
C ASP A 11 -8.90 -0.01 -3.89
N CYS A 12 -9.11 0.11 -5.19
CA CYS A 12 -8.53 1.20 -5.97
C CYS A 12 -9.28 1.38 -7.30
N SER A 13 -8.91 2.42 -8.03
CA SER A 13 -9.45 2.60 -9.39
C SER A 13 -8.55 1.97 -10.46
N ALA A 14 -7.26 1.78 -10.18
CA ALA A 14 -6.28 1.28 -11.15
C ALA A 14 -5.38 0.20 -10.50
N PRO A 15 -5.81 -1.08 -10.51
CA PRO A 15 -5.11 -2.15 -9.80
C PRO A 15 -3.65 -2.33 -10.20
N ARG A 16 -3.34 -2.31 -11.49
CA ARG A 16 -1.97 -2.51 -11.95
C ARG A 16 -1.03 -1.37 -11.57
N GLU A 17 -1.54 -0.14 -11.58
CA GLU A 17 -0.76 1.01 -11.18
C GLU A 17 -0.44 0.96 -9.69
N LEU A 18 -1.42 0.56 -8.86
CA LEU A 18 -1.19 0.42 -7.43
C LEU A 18 -0.25 -0.74 -7.13
N ALA A 19 -0.37 -1.85 -7.83
CA ALA A 19 0.55 -2.98 -7.71
C ALA A 19 1.98 -2.57 -8.06
N ALA A 20 2.16 -1.78 -9.12
CA ALA A 20 3.47 -1.27 -9.52
C ALA A 20 4.08 -0.35 -8.46
N PHE A 21 3.27 0.49 -7.84
CA PHE A 21 3.72 1.34 -6.72
C PHE A 21 4.29 0.48 -5.58
N TYR A 22 3.51 -0.49 -5.10
CA TYR A 22 3.95 -1.33 -3.98
C TYR A 22 5.11 -2.26 -4.36
N ARG A 23 5.18 -2.70 -5.61
CA ARG A 23 6.35 -3.45 -6.07
C ARG A 23 7.62 -2.60 -5.99
N ALA A 24 7.54 -1.33 -6.36
CA ALA A 24 8.68 -0.43 -6.25
C ALA A 24 9.10 -0.20 -4.79
N VAL A 25 8.14 -0.20 -3.87
CA VAL A 25 8.41 -0.01 -2.43
C VAL A 25 8.95 -1.28 -1.78
N LEU A 26 8.34 -2.43 -2.08
CA LEU A 26 8.56 -3.68 -1.35
C LEU A 26 9.36 -4.74 -2.10
N GLY A 27 9.51 -4.58 -3.42
CA GLY A 27 10.02 -5.65 -4.26
C GLY A 27 8.95 -6.70 -4.53
N GLY A 28 9.35 -7.84 -5.06
CA GLY A 28 8.44 -8.94 -5.34
C GLY A 28 7.97 -9.00 -6.77
N GLU A 29 6.94 -9.79 -7.02
CA GLU A 29 6.45 -10.10 -8.35
C GLU A 29 4.97 -9.73 -8.51
N VAL A 30 4.67 -8.91 -9.51
CA VAL A 30 3.30 -8.52 -9.85
C VAL A 30 2.67 -9.60 -10.72
N ASP A 31 1.41 -9.95 -10.40
CA ASP A 31 0.58 -10.85 -11.21
C ASP A 31 1.22 -12.22 -11.47
N ARG A 32 1.92 -12.77 -10.47
CA ARG A 32 2.38 -14.16 -10.54
C ARG A 32 1.17 -15.07 -10.75
N PRO A 33 1.18 -16.00 -11.72
CA PRO A 33 0.07 -16.94 -11.91
C PRO A 33 -0.22 -17.72 -10.63
N ASP A 34 -1.47 -17.66 -10.19
CA ASP A 34 -1.92 -18.35 -8.98
C ASP A 34 -3.41 -18.63 -9.12
N ARG A 35 -3.82 -19.87 -8.83
CA ARG A 35 -5.22 -20.29 -8.96
C ARG A 35 -6.17 -19.54 -8.02
N ARG A 36 -5.64 -18.95 -6.97
CA ARG A 36 -6.45 -18.28 -5.95
C ARG A 36 -7.01 -16.94 -6.42
N TRP A 37 -6.38 -16.30 -7.40
CA TRP A 37 -6.76 -14.96 -7.83
C TRP A 37 -6.93 -14.86 -9.33
N ALA A 38 -7.97 -14.15 -9.77
CA ALA A 38 -8.14 -13.79 -11.16
C ALA A 38 -7.18 -12.65 -11.52
N LEU A 39 -6.47 -12.79 -12.62
CA LEU A 39 -5.52 -11.77 -13.10
C LEU A 39 -6.12 -11.11 -14.33
N ASP A 40 -7.16 -10.32 -14.14
CA ASP A 40 -7.82 -9.56 -15.20
C ASP A 40 -7.67 -8.05 -14.96
N GLY A 41 -8.36 -7.23 -15.74
CA GLY A 41 -8.27 -5.78 -15.62
C GLY A 41 -8.81 -5.19 -14.33
N ALA A 42 -9.59 -5.95 -13.57
CA ALA A 42 -10.21 -5.52 -12.32
C ALA A 42 -9.47 -6.04 -11.08
N TRP A 43 -8.37 -6.74 -11.26
CA TRP A 43 -7.66 -7.38 -10.16
C TRP A 43 -6.17 -7.48 -10.49
N SER A 44 -5.32 -7.21 -9.51
CA SER A 44 -3.88 -7.40 -9.62
C SER A 44 -3.32 -7.89 -8.28
N THR A 45 -2.17 -8.55 -8.30
CA THR A 45 -1.54 -9.06 -7.09
C THR A 45 -0.08 -8.66 -7.02
N LEU A 46 0.46 -8.59 -5.81
CA LEU A 46 1.89 -8.48 -5.55
C LEU A 46 2.29 -9.55 -4.56
N HIS A 47 3.14 -10.46 -4.99
CA HIS A 47 3.76 -11.47 -4.13
C HIS A 47 5.03 -10.88 -3.54
N THR A 48 4.98 -10.48 -2.27
CA THR A 48 6.12 -9.81 -1.63
C THR A 48 7.23 -10.81 -1.30
N PRO A 49 8.49 -10.36 -1.16
CA PRO A 49 9.59 -11.26 -0.80
C PRO A 49 9.38 -11.99 0.54
N GLY A 50 8.67 -11.37 1.48
CA GLY A 50 8.39 -11.96 2.78
C GLY A 50 7.26 -12.99 2.79
N GLY A 51 6.59 -13.20 1.66
CA GLY A 51 5.50 -14.18 1.54
C GLY A 51 4.10 -13.62 1.70
N LEU A 52 3.93 -12.39 2.20
CA LEU A 52 2.63 -11.74 2.22
C LEU A 52 2.22 -11.40 0.79
N VAL A 53 0.96 -11.66 0.46
CA VAL A 53 0.39 -11.28 -0.83
C VAL A 53 -0.52 -10.07 -0.62
N LEU A 54 -0.27 -9.01 -1.38
CA LEU A 54 -1.17 -7.87 -1.49
C LEU A 54 -1.98 -8.03 -2.77
N CYS A 55 -3.28 -7.80 -2.65
CA CYS A 55 -4.18 -7.82 -3.80
C CYS A 55 -4.79 -6.44 -4.00
N PHE A 56 -5.03 -6.07 -5.24
CA PHE A 56 -5.55 -4.75 -5.59
C PHE A 56 -6.81 -4.96 -6.41
N GLN A 57 -7.95 -4.53 -5.85
CA GLN A 57 -9.25 -4.73 -6.47
C GLN A 57 -9.74 -3.44 -7.11
N GLY A 58 -10.00 -3.48 -8.41
CA GLY A 58 -10.61 -2.36 -9.11
C GLY A 58 -12.06 -2.20 -8.70
N VAL A 59 -12.39 -1.02 -8.18
CA VAL A 59 -13.74 -0.71 -7.71
C VAL A 59 -14.24 0.52 -8.46
N SER A 60 -15.38 0.39 -9.11
CA SER A 60 -16.03 1.52 -9.78
C SER A 60 -16.43 2.56 -8.74
N GLY A 61 -16.06 3.81 -8.99
CA GLY A 61 -16.36 4.89 -8.07
C GLY A 61 -15.58 4.84 -6.76
N HIS A 62 -14.36 4.27 -6.78
CA HIS A 62 -13.51 4.23 -5.60
C HIS A 62 -13.38 5.62 -4.97
N ARG A 63 -13.61 5.69 -3.66
CA ARG A 63 -13.45 6.91 -2.86
C ARG A 63 -12.37 6.66 -1.81
N PRO A 64 -11.22 7.34 -1.91
CA PRO A 64 -10.14 7.12 -0.95
C PRO A 64 -10.54 7.52 0.46
N PRO A 65 -9.92 6.93 1.50
CA PRO A 65 -10.07 7.41 2.85
C PRO A 65 -9.50 8.83 2.99
N THR A 66 -10.02 9.60 3.96
CA THR A 66 -9.66 11.00 4.15
C THR A 66 -8.95 11.22 5.48
N TRP A 67 -7.98 10.37 5.79
CA TRP A 67 -7.21 10.50 7.01
C TRP A 67 -6.54 11.88 7.10
N PRO A 68 -6.55 12.55 8.25
CA PRO A 68 -7.15 12.11 9.53
C PRO A 68 -8.62 12.47 9.71
N ASP A 69 -9.30 12.96 8.68
CA ASP A 69 -10.71 13.33 8.72
C ASP A 69 -11.56 12.06 8.95
N PRO A 70 -12.46 12.05 9.96
CA PRO A 70 -13.27 10.87 10.27
C PRO A 70 -14.39 10.59 9.29
N GLU A 71 -14.64 11.45 8.30
CA GLU A 71 -15.74 11.24 7.35
C GLU A 71 -15.59 9.99 6.50
N ARG A 72 -14.38 9.73 6.01
CA ARG A 72 -14.03 8.47 5.34
C ARG A 72 -12.75 7.92 5.97
N PRO A 73 -12.85 7.32 7.17
CA PRO A 73 -11.66 6.90 7.90
C PRO A 73 -10.93 5.75 7.21
N GLN A 74 -9.64 5.66 7.46
CA GLN A 74 -8.91 4.43 7.13
C GLN A 74 -9.48 3.27 7.94
N GLN A 75 -9.55 2.09 7.36
CA GLN A 75 -9.97 0.89 8.07
C GLN A 75 -8.77 0.16 8.68
N PHE A 76 -7.63 0.29 8.05
CA PHE A 76 -6.34 -0.20 8.51
C PHE A 76 -5.25 0.53 7.71
N HIS A 77 -3.99 0.35 8.09
CA HIS A 77 -2.87 0.86 7.31
C HIS A 77 -1.70 -0.11 7.40
N LEU A 78 -0.73 0.06 6.51
CA LEU A 78 0.49 -0.73 6.48
C LEU A 78 1.63 0.11 7.02
N ASP A 79 2.52 -0.51 7.79
CA ASP A 79 3.75 0.10 8.27
C ASP A 79 4.94 -0.56 7.58
N PHE A 80 5.84 0.25 7.03
CA PHE A 80 7.05 -0.25 6.37
C PHE A 80 8.28 0.28 7.10
N GLY A 81 9.18 -0.63 7.46
CA GLY A 81 10.46 -0.25 8.05
C GLY A 81 11.44 0.23 7.00
N VAL A 82 12.13 1.34 7.28
CA VAL A 82 13.15 1.90 6.37
C VAL A 82 14.39 2.31 7.17
N PRO A 83 15.59 2.17 6.59
CA PRO A 83 16.80 2.56 7.29
C PRO A 83 17.01 4.09 7.37
N ASP A 84 16.42 4.85 6.44
CA ASP A 84 16.58 6.30 6.36
C ASP A 84 15.25 6.92 5.91
N LEU A 85 14.56 7.59 6.84
CA LEU A 85 13.27 8.20 6.58
C LEU A 85 13.31 9.27 5.49
N ASP A 86 14.34 10.13 5.50
CA ASP A 86 14.42 11.21 4.51
C ASP A 86 14.62 10.67 3.10
N ALA A 87 15.51 9.71 2.92
CA ALA A 87 15.76 9.07 1.64
C ALA A 87 14.53 8.30 1.16
N ALA A 88 13.89 7.54 2.06
CA ALA A 88 12.68 6.79 1.72
C ALA A 88 11.52 7.71 1.34
N GLN A 89 11.37 8.85 2.02
CA GLN A 89 10.35 9.84 1.68
C GLN A 89 10.53 10.35 0.26
N GLU A 90 11.74 10.73 -0.13
CA GLU A 90 12.00 11.17 -1.50
C GLU A 90 11.58 10.11 -2.52
N GLN A 91 11.89 8.86 -2.23
CA GLN A 91 11.57 7.74 -3.13
C GLN A 91 10.07 7.51 -3.27
N VAL A 92 9.33 7.45 -2.16
CA VAL A 92 7.88 7.19 -2.24
C VAL A 92 7.13 8.36 -2.84
N LEU A 93 7.54 9.60 -2.59
CA LEU A 93 6.92 10.76 -3.22
C LEU A 93 7.16 10.76 -4.73
N ALA A 94 8.34 10.38 -5.18
CA ALA A 94 8.64 10.24 -6.61
C ALA A 94 7.79 9.15 -7.28
N LEU A 95 7.35 8.14 -6.53
CA LEU A 95 6.50 7.05 -7.04
C LEU A 95 5.00 7.40 -7.02
N GLY A 96 4.62 8.56 -6.51
CA GLY A 96 3.23 9.00 -6.51
C GLY A 96 2.53 8.99 -5.15
N ALA A 97 3.26 8.73 -4.05
CA ALA A 97 2.70 8.90 -2.72
C ALA A 97 2.56 10.38 -2.37
N THR A 98 1.68 10.66 -1.42
CA THR A 98 1.47 12.00 -0.87
C THR A 98 1.82 12.00 0.60
N LEU A 99 2.57 12.99 1.07
CA LEU A 99 2.84 13.16 2.50
C LEU A 99 1.59 13.68 3.20
N LEU A 100 1.09 12.95 4.20
CA LEU A 100 -0.07 13.36 5.01
C LEU A 100 0.34 13.98 6.32
N GLU A 101 1.35 13.41 6.99
CA GLU A 101 1.82 13.93 8.28
C GLU A 101 3.30 13.64 8.46
N GLU A 102 4.10 14.69 8.59
CA GLU A 102 5.51 14.57 8.90
C GLU A 102 5.75 14.25 10.38
N GLY A 103 4.93 14.82 11.25
CA GLY A 103 4.98 14.59 12.67
C GLY A 103 6.19 15.22 13.36
N ASP A 104 6.41 14.80 14.60
CA ASP A 104 7.55 15.20 15.40
C ASP A 104 8.78 14.44 14.90
N PRO A 105 9.92 15.11 14.60
CA PRO A 105 11.15 14.44 14.19
C PRO A 105 11.64 13.36 15.16
N ALA A 106 11.33 13.52 16.46
CA ALA A 106 11.70 12.53 17.47
C ALA A 106 10.87 11.25 17.42
N ARG A 107 9.73 11.26 16.70
CA ARG A 107 8.78 10.15 16.70
C ARG A 107 9.26 8.95 15.87
N GLY A 108 10.06 9.17 14.83
CA GLY A 108 10.64 8.09 14.04
C GLY A 108 9.71 7.48 12.99
N TRP A 109 8.54 8.07 12.72
CA TRP A 109 7.64 7.61 11.68
C TRP A 109 6.86 8.77 11.06
N ARG A 110 6.42 8.57 9.82
CA ARG A 110 5.66 9.55 9.04
C ARG A 110 4.53 8.86 8.31
N VAL A 111 3.46 9.60 8.02
CA VAL A 111 2.25 9.06 7.37
C VAL A 111 2.13 9.59 5.95
N TYR A 112 1.80 8.69 5.03
CA TYR A 112 1.65 8.98 3.60
C TYR A 112 0.35 8.36 3.09
N ALA A 113 -0.11 8.85 1.93
CA ALA A 113 -1.14 8.16 1.15
C ALA A 113 -0.50 7.54 -0.09
N ASP A 114 -0.91 6.33 -0.42
CA ASP A 114 -0.51 5.70 -1.69
C ASP A 114 -1.28 6.34 -2.87
N PRO A 115 -0.99 5.98 -4.13
CA PRO A 115 -1.68 6.57 -5.27
C PRO A 115 -3.20 6.38 -5.29
N ALA A 116 -3.73 5.41 -4.56
CA ALA A 116 -5.18 5.21 -4.41
C ALA A 116 -5.75 5.91 -3.17
N GLY A 117 -4.91 6.58 -2.38
CA GLY A 117 -5.29 7.33 -1.19
C GLY A 117 -5.24 6.55 0.11
N HIS A 118 -4.81 5.29 0.12
CA HIS A 118 -4.71 4.52 1.36
C HIS A 118 -3.53 5.00 2.19
N PRO A 119 -3.72 5.27 3.48
CA PRO A 119 -2.62 5.64 4.37
C PRO A 119 -1.65 4.49 4.59
N PHE A 120 -0.37 4.82 4.64
CA PHE A 120 0.68 3.93 5.11
C PHE A 120 1.73 4.75 5.86
N CYS A 121 2.51 4.07 6.69
CA CYS A 121 3.58 4.72 7.44
C CYS A 121 4.95 4.21 6.98
N LEU A 122 5.92 5.09 7.01
CA LEU A 122 7.33 4.72 7.00
C LEU A 122 7.87 4.87 8.41
N ILE A 123 8.56 3.84 8.89
CA ILE A 123 9.10 3.77 10.25
C ILE A 123 10.61 3.60 10.14
N GLY A 124 11.36 4.50 10.75
CA GLY A 124 12.81 4.40 10.81
C GLY A 124 13.24 3.28 11.76
N HIS A 125 14.19 2.47 11.30
CA HIS A 125 14.74 1.40 12.15
C HIS A 125 16.21 1.14 11.90
#